data_c8c9381d1a3ed7161d6b708c21d40f4f
#
_entry.id   c8c9381d1a3ed7161d6b708c21d40f4f
#
_cell.length_a   1.000
_cell.length_b   1.000
_cell.length_c   1.000
_cell.angle_alpha   90.00
_cell.angle_beta   90.00
_cell.angle_gamma   90.00
#
_symmetry.space_group_name_H-M   'P 1'
#
loop_
_entity.id
_entity.type
_entity.pdbx_description
1 polymer ?
#
loop_
_entity_poly.entity_id
_entity_poly.type
_entity_poly.pdbx_seq_one_letter_code
_entity_poly.pdbx_strand_id
1 'polypeptide(L)'
;MKPTVFIQANERQQLGAKISAHSYKRNSANPDAFDVRILHTRDFPRLMDPNQSVLRGGQVRQWDPDDLQSFTPLRFYPPQAMGFEGRAVVTDPDVFALGDIGELFARDLKGKAIWAVPRPGHNNRPDYIATSVMLLDCSKLRHWQFDDYLDGLFGHRFDYFDWIDLDREDPDTIGLLEPEWNDFDRLTPRTKLLHTTKRRTQPWKTGLPVDFTLQRSWPVNLLNRMLLRYLPHPDPNQEAFIYSLLAELVDSGEVTVDEVKREMAANHVRHDSLELIERYRGWDARMALAA
;
A
#
# COMPACT_ATOMS: atom_id res chain seq x y z
N MET A 1 5.44 -23.76 4.54
CA MET A 1 5.01 -22.90 3.40
C MET A 1 6.02 -21.78 3.23
N LYS A 2 6.31 -21.35 1.99
CA LYS A 2 7.25 -20.26 1.70
C LYS A 2 6.65 -18.92 2.17
N PRO A 3 7.39 -18.08 2.91
CA PRO A 3 6.89 -16.76 3.31
C PRO A 3 6.48 -15.94 2.08
N THR A 4 5.47 -15.12 2.22
CA THR A 4 4.92 -14.36 1.07
C THR A 4 4.65 -12.90 1.43
N VAL A 5 5.09 -11.96 0.57
CA VAL A 5 4.67 -10.57 0.60
C VAL A 5 3.39 -10.45 -0.23
N PHE A 6 2.35 -9.90 0.35
CA PHE A 6 1.09 -9.58 -0.35
C PHE A 6 0.96 -8.07 -0.50
N ILE A 7 0.76 -7.63 -1.74
CA ILE A 7 0.56 -6.22 -2.09
C ILE A 7 -0.87 -6.09 -2.61
N GLN A 8 -1.67 -5.23 -2.01
CA GLN A 8 -3.04 -5.01 -2.45
C GLN A 8 -3.06 -3.89 -3.49
N ALA A 9 -3.85 -4.04 -4.55
CA ALA A 9 -4.00 -3.03 -5.58
C ALA A 9 -5.41 -2.99 -6.17
N ASN A 10 -5.80 -1.84 -6.64
CA ASN A 10 -6.88 -1.66 -7.60
C ASN A 10 -6.29 -1.25 -8.97
N GLU A 11 -7.14 -1.00 -9.97
CA GLU A 11 -6.71 -0.67 -11.33
C GLU A 11 -5.79 0.56 -11.38
N ARG A 12 -6.09 1.59 -10.57
CA ARG A 12 -5.33 2.86 -10.56
C ARG A 12 -3.93 2.74 -9.96
N GLN A 13 -3.65 1.64 -9.24
CA GLN A 13 -2.41 1.45 -8.48
C GLN A 13 -1.62 0.23 -8.94
N GLN A 14 -2.02 -0.38 -10.06
CA GLN A 14 -1.38 -1.59 -10.56
C GLN A 14 0.11 -1.38 -10.86
N LEU A 15 0.48 -0.27 -11.49
CA LEU A 15 1.89 0.04 -11.77
C LEU A 15 2.68 0.26 -10.47
N GLY A 16 2.10 0.97 -9.49
CA GLY A 16 2.69 1.15 -8.16
C GLY A 16 2.95 -0.20 -7.47
N ALA A 17 1.99 -1.12 -7.53
CA ALA A 17 2.14 -2.47 -6.98
C ALA A 17 3.26 -3.26 -7.66
N LYS A 18 3.45 -3.13 -8.98
CA LYS A 18 4.58 -3.75 -9.70
C LYS A 18 5.93 -3.17 -9.24
N ILE A 19 6.03 -1.84 -9.12
CA ILE A 19 7.23 -1.17 -8.61
C ILE A 19 7.51 -1.62 -7.17
N SER A 20 6.47 -1.69 -6.34
CA SER A 20 6.57 -2.21 -4.97
C SER A 20 7.09 -3.65 -4.96
N ALA A 21 6.50 -4.55 -5.75
CA ALA A 21 6.92 -5.96 -5.85
C ALA A 21 8.39 -6.09 -6.27
N HIS A 22 8.81 -5.32 -7.26
CA HIS A 22 10.21 -5.28 -7.70
C HIS A 22 11.14 -4.83 -6.57
N SER A 23 10.77 -3.79 -5.81
CA SER A 23 11.59 -3.26 -4.73
C SER A 23 11.90 -4.31 -3.65
N TYR A 24 10.95 -5.18 -3.31
CA TYR A 24 11.16 -6.28 -2.37
C TYR A 24 12.19 -7.29 -2.88
N LYS A 25 12.10 -7.68 -4.14
CA LYS A 25 13.05 -8.62 -4.75
C LYS A 25 14.44 -8.01 -4.90
N ARG A 26 14.50 -6.77 -5.38
CA ARG A 26 15.76 -6.03 -5.61
C ARG A 26 16.57 -5.83 -4.34
N ASN A 27 15.91 -5.51 -3.22
CA ASN A 27 16.58 -5.11 -1.99
C ASN A 27 16.78 -6.23 -0.97
N SER A 28 16.39 -7.47 -1.31
CA SER A 28 16.57 -8.62 -0.42
C SER A 28 17.85 -9.38 -0.71
N ALA A 29 18.55 -9.80 0.35
CA ALA A 29 19.76 -10.62 0.26
C ALA A 29 19.50 -11.99 -0.38
N ASN A 30 18.30 -12.55 -0.17
CA ASN A 30 17.86 -13.81 -0.78
C ASN A 30 16.45 -13.65 -1.37
N PRO A 31 16.33 -13.12 -2.60
CA PRO A 31 15.02 -12.89 -3.23
C PRO A 31 14.23 -14.16 -3.51
N ASP A 32 14.87 -15.32 -3.55
CA ASP A 32 14.21 -16.61 -3.79
C ASP A 32 13.65 -17.23 -2.49
N ALA A 33 13.98 -16.68 -1.32
CA ALA A 33 13.50 -17.20 -0.04
C ALA A 33 12.02 -16.92 0.23
N PHE A 34 11.40 -16.00 -0.50
CA PHE A 34 9.99 -15.62 -0.34
C PHE A 34 9.31 -15.39 -1.69
N ASP A 35 7.99 -15.42 -1.67
CA ASP A 35 7.17 -15.05 -2.82
C ASP A 35 6.62 -13.63 -2.68
N VAL A 36 6.28 -13.00 -3.80
CA VAL A 36 5.53 -11.73 -3.84
C VAL A 36 4.26 -11.97 -4.67
N ARG A 37 3.11 -11.59 -4.11
CA ARG A 37 1.81 -11.72 -4.78
C ARG A 37 1.06 -10.40 -4.74
N ILE A 38 0.61 -9.93 -5.90
CA ILE A 38 -0.28 -8.79 -5.99
C ILE A 38 -1.72 -9.31 -5.93
N LEU A 39 -2.48 -8.82 -4.96
CA LEU A 39 -3.93 -9.07 -4.84
C LEU A 39 -4.67 -7.91 -5.51
N HIS A 40 -5.45 -8.22 -6.52
CA HIS A 40 -6.17 -7.19 -7.27
C HIS A 40 -7.66 -7.19 -6.92
N THR A 41 -8.25 -6.01 -6.65
CA THR A 41 -9.69 -5.90 -6.28
C THR A 41 -10.62 -6.56 -7.28
N ARG A 42 -10.29 -6.53 -8.59
CA ARG A 42 -11.09 -7.17 -9.65
C ARG A 42 -11.25 -8.69 -9.49
N ASP A 43 -10.34 -9.35 -8.76
CA ASP A 43 -10.40 -10.80 -8.52
C ASP A 43 -11.38 -11.14 -7.37
N PHE A 44 -11.97 -10.12 -6.74
CA PHE A 44 -12.91 -10.20 -5.63
C PHE A 44 -14.23 -9.53 -5.98
N PRO A 45 -15.20 -10.23 -6.60
CA PRO A 45 -16.41 -9.63 -7.17
C PRO A 45 -17.20 -8.76 -6.18
N ARG A 46 -17.20 -9.12 -4.89
CA ARG A 46 -17.89 -8.34 -3.84
C ARG A 46 -17.30 -6.95 -3.65
N LEU A 47 -15.99 -6.77 -3.85
CA LEU A 47 -15.34 -5.45 -3.79
C LEU A 47 -15.60 -4.61 -5.04
N MET A 48 -16.08 -5.23 -6.11
CA MET A 48 -16.41 -4.55 -7.37
C MET A 48 -17.89 -4.19 -7.49
N ASP A 49 -18.70 -4.53 -6.48
CA ASP A 49 -20.14 -4.22 -6.48
C ASP A 49 -20.41 -2.80 -5.92
N PRO A 50 -20.78 -1.81 -6.76
CA PRO A 50 -21.05 -0.45 -6.32
C PRO A 50 -22.38 -0.31 -5.55
N ASN A 51 -23.22 -1.36 -5.47
CA ASN A 51 -24.45 -1.34 -4.68
C ASN A 51 -24.21 -1.61 -3.19
N GLN A 52 -22.99 -1.97 -2.81
CA GLN A 52 -22.61 -2.15 -1.41
C GLN A 52 -22.49 -0.81 -0.68
N SER A 53 -22.61 -0.84 0.63
CA SER A 53 -22.36 0.31 1.49
C SER A 53 -21.63 -0.13 2.76
N VAL A 54 -20.93 0.79 3.40
CA VAL A 54 -20.11 0.54 4.60
C VAL A 54 -20.45 1.55 5.69
N LEU A 55 -20.35 1.12 6.93
CA LEU A 55 -20.33 2.04 8.07
C LEU A 55 -18.89 2.56 8.22
N ARG A 56 -18.70 3.88 8.11
CA ARG A 56 -17.38 4.52 8.19
C ARG A 56 -17.41 5.78 9.03
N GLY A 57 -16.79 5.74 10.19
CA GLY A 57 -16.84 6.83 11.17
C GLY A 57 -18.27 7.11 11.66
N GLY A 58 -19.03 6.06 11.95
CA GLY A 58 -20.41 6.13 12.40
C GLY A 58 -21.44 6.54 11.33
N GLN A 59 -21.03 6.67 10.05
CA GLN A 59 -21.90 7.06 8.95
C GLN A 59 -21.94 6.00 7.85
N VAL A 60 -23.14 5.66 7.38
CA VAL A 60 -23.30 4.80 6.20
C VAL A 60 -22.84 5.55 4.95
N ARG A 61 -21.94 4.93 4.19
CA ARG A 61 -21.41 5.47 2.94
C ARG A 61 -21.51 4.43 1.84
N GLN A 62 -21.86 4.88 0.63
CA GLN A 62 -21.81 4.04 -0.55
C GLN A 62 -20.39 3.56 -0.79
N TRP A 63 -20.24 2.28 -1.09
CA TRP A 63 -18.96 1.71 -1.53
C TRP A 63 -18.65 2.19 -2.94
N ASP A 64 -17.43 2.63 -3.15
CA ASP A 64 -16.92 3.05 -4.46
C ASP A 64 -15.75 2.13 -4.83
N PRO A 65 -15.93 1.17 -5.76
CA PRO A 65 -14.86 0.30 -6.25
C PRO A 65 -13.68 1.06 -6.86
N ASP A 66 -13.92 2.27 -7.37
CA ASP A 66 -12.91 3.13 -7.99
C ASP A 66 -12.21 4.07 -7.00
N ASP A 67 -12.60 4.06 -5.70
CA ASP A 67 -11.88 4.82 -4.69
C ASP A 67 -10.44 4.29 -4.55
N LEU A 68 -9.49 5.22 -4.34
CA LEU A 68 -8.06 4.86 -4.18
C LEU A 68 -7.79 3.88 -3.03
N GLN A 69 -8.70 3.77 -2.06
CA GLN A 69 -8.60 2.87 -0.92
C GLN A 69 -9.48 1.61 -1.04
N SER A 70 -10.11 1.36 -2.19
CA SER A 70 -11.00 0.20 -2.39
C SER A 70 -10.27 -1.15 -2.21
N PHE A 71 -8.95 -1.17 -2.32
CA PHE A 71 -8.13 -2.36 -2.07
C PHE A 71 -7.93 -2.67 -0.58
N THR A 72 -8.18 -1.74 0.33
CA THR A 72 -7.83 -1.87 1.77
C THR A 72 -8.38 -3.15 2.42
N PRO A 73 -9.62 -3.62 2.14
CA PRO A 73 -10.11 -4.89 2.68
C PRO A 73 -9.19 -6.08 2.40
N LEU A 74 -8.48 -6.08 1.27
CA LEU A 74 -7.58 -7.16 0.89
C LEU A 74 -6.37 -7.35 1.82
N ARG A 75 -6.10 -6.40 2.73
CA ARG A 75 -5.09 -6.56 3.79
C ARG A 75 -5.37 -7.73 4.71
N PHE A 76 -6.63 -8.17 4.79
CA PHE A 76 -7.09 -9.23 5.70
C PHE A 76 -7.26 -10.59 5.01
N TYR A 77 -7.04 -10.68 3.72
CA TYR A 77 -7.11 -11.92 2.94
C TYR A 77 -5.86 -12.82 3.06
N PRO A 78 -4.63 -12.33 3.27
CA PRO A 78 -3.41 -13.13 3.23
C PRO A 78 -3.40 -14.39 4.10
N PRO A 79 -3.90 -14.42 5.35
CA PRO A 79 -3.96 -15.67 6.12
C PRO A 79 -4.75 -16.78 5.43
N GLN A 80 -5.89 -16.46 4.83
CA GLN A 80 -6.69 -17.39 4.05
C GLN A 80 -5.96 -17.82 2.76
N ALA A 81 -5.33 -16.90 2.05
CA ALA A 81 -4.52 -17.18 0.85
C ALA A 81 -3.31 -18.09 1.15
N MET A 82 -2.81 -18.06 2.38
CA MET A 82 -1.75 -18.93 2.92
C MET A 82 -2.28 -20.24 3.53
N GLY A 83 -3.59 -20.55 3.42
CA GLY A 83 -4.19 -21.70 4.07
C GLY A 83 -4.05 -21.68 5.60
N PHE A 84 -3.92 -20.49 6.19
CA PHE A 84 -3.68 -20.27 7.62
C PHE A 84 -2.40 -20.94 8.12
N GLU A 85 -1.32 -20.90 7.34
CA GLU A 85 -0.01 -21.43 7.68
C GLU A 85 1.11 -20.49 7.30
N GLY A 86 2.24 -20.56 8.04
CA GLY A 86 3.43 -19.78 7.74
C GLY A 86 3.30 -18.30 8.03
N ARG A 87 4.14 -17.49 7.37
CA ARG A 87 4.24 -16.05 7.57
C ARG A 87 3.89 -15.29 6.32
N ALA A 88 3.13 -14.22 6.48
CA ALA A 88 2.86 -13.25 5.42
C ALA A 88 3.30 -11.84 5.84
N VAL A 89 3.78 -11.05 4.88
CA VAL A 89 3.88 -9.60 5.01
C VAL A 89 2.82 -8.99 4.11
N VAL A 90 2.05 -8.08 4.66
CA VAL A 90 1.02 -7.31 3.95
C VAL A 90 1.54 -5.91 3.71
N THR A 91 1.40 -5.38 2.50
CA THR A 91 1.80 -4.00 2.21
C THR A 91 0.88 -3.33 1.20
N ASP A 92 0.72 -2.00 1.32
CA ASP A 92 0.02 -1.21 0.33
C ASP A 92 0.84 -1.04 -0.98
N PRO A 93 0.22 -0.67 -2.10
CA PRO A 93 0.89 -0.56 -3.40
C PRO A 93 1.83 0.65 -3.52
N ASP A 94 1.83 1.53 -2.53
CA ASP A 94 2.68 2.72 -2.39
C ASP A 94 3.72 2.57 -1.27
N VAL A 95 4.03 1.31 -0.91
CA VAL A 95 5.10 0.94 0.01
C VAL A 95 6.24 0.29 -0.78
N PHE A 96 7.45 0.85 -0.66
CA PHE A 96 8.63 0.44 -1.44
C PHE A 96 9.76 0.02 -0.50
N ALA A 97 10.36 -1.14 -0.74
CA ALA A 97 11.44 -1.66 0.07
C ALA A 97 12.79 -0.99 -0.28
N LEU A 98 13.54 -0.60 0.76
CA LEU A 98 14.94 -0.23 0.73
C LEU A 98 15.78 -1.23 1.52
N GLY A 99 15.19 -1.85 2.56
CA GLY A 99 15.81 -2.88 3.38
C GLY A 99 15.47 -4.30 2.93
N ASP A 100 16.14 -5.26 3.54
CA ASP A 100 15.89 -6.68 3.30
C ASP A 100 14.63 -7.14 4.05
N ILE A 101 13.59 -7.53 3.32
CA ILE A 101 12.36 -8.06 3.89
C ILE A 101 12.57 -9.40 4.62
N GLY A 102 13.65 -10.10 4.32
CA GLY A 102 14.06 -11.31 5.03
C GLY A 102 14.26 -11.08 6.52
N GLU A 103 14.71 -9.89 6.94
CA GLU A 103 14.83 -9.53 8.36
C GLU A 103 13.46 -9.57 9.07
N LEU A 104 12.40 -9.15 8.38
CA LEU A 104 11.05 -9.17 8.93
C LEU A 104 10.53 -10.62 9.01
N PHE A 105 10.75 -11.42 7.98
CA PHE A 105 10.40 -12.84 8.00
C PHE A 105 11.16 -13.66 9.04
N ALA A 106 12.39 -13.27 9.38
CA ALA A 106 13.20 -13.93 10.40
C ALA A 106 12.89 -13.49 11.85
N ARG A 107 12.05 -12.43 12.03
CA ARG A 107 11.74 -11.88 13.35
C ARG A 107 11.16 -12.92 14.29
N ASP A 108 11.59 -12.91 15.56
CA ASP A 108 10.89 -13.63 16.63
C ASP A 108 9.55 -12.93 16.89
N LEU A 109 8.46 -13.66 16.67
CA LEU A 109 7.10 -13.16 16.86
C LEU A 109 6.67 -13.10 18.32
N LYS A 110 7.44 -13.66 19.25
CA LYS A 110 7.17 -13.66 20.71
C LYS A 110 5.73 -14.04 21.05
N GLY A 111 5.19 -15.00 20.31
CA GLY A 111 3.81 -15.46 20.48
C GLY A 111 2.73 -14.54 19.92
N LYS A 112 3.05 -13.38 19.33
CA LYS A 112 2.08 -12.46 18.71
C LYS A 112 1.61 -12.98 17.34
N ALA A 113 0.40 -12.61 16.96
CA ALA A 113 -0.19 -12.96 15.65
C ALA A 113 0.10 -11.92 14.59
N ILE A 114 0.15 -10.65 14.98
CA ILE A 114 0.28 -9.49 14.10
C ILE A 114 1.40 -8.60 14.61
N TRP A 115 2.23 -8.08 13.70
CA TRP A 115 3.20 -7.03 13.99
C TRP A 115 3.01 -5.88 13.02
N ALA A 116 2.83 -4.66 13.54
CA ALA A 116 2.62 -3.45 12.74
C ALA A 116 3.19 -2.21 13.44
N VAL A 117 3.34 -1.12 12.69
CA VAL A 117 3.88 0.14 13.23
C VAL A 117 2.76 0.93 13.90
N PRO A 118 2.92 1.37 15.16
CA PRO A 118 1.98 2.29 15.80
C PRO A 118 2.10 3.67 15.14
N ARG A 119 0.97 4.34 14.93
CA ARG A 119 0.93 5.69 14.37
C ARG A 119 0.24 6.66 15.32
N PRO A 120 0.88 7.81 15.64
CA PRO A 120 0.23 8.86 16.41
C PRO A 120 -1.04 9.35 15.72
N GLY A 121 -2.08 9.55 16.49
CA GLY A 121 -3.31 10.13 16.02
C GLY A 121 -3.14 11.58 15.56
N HIS A 122 -4.07 12.07 14.78
CA HIS A 122 -4.10 13.46 14.31
C HIS A 122 -5.55 13.91 14.06
N ASN A 123 -5.83 15.19 14.14
CA ASN A 123 -7.16 15.75 13.86
C ASN A 123 -8.28 15.06 14.66
N ASN A 124 -8.10 14.90 15.98
CA ASN A 124 -9.03 14.23 16.92
C ASN A 124 -9.16 12.71 16.72
N ARG A 125 -8.34 12.09 15.88
CA ARG A 125 -8.21 10.64 15.83
C ARG A 125 -7.22 10.18 16.90
N PRO A 126 -7.53 9.15 17.73
CA PRO A 126 -6.57 8.57 18.67
C PRO A 126 -5.39 7.92 17.96
N ASP A 127 -4.37 7.53 18.71
CA ASP A 127 -3.31 6.68 18.22
C ASP A 127 -3.90 5.36 17.69
N TYR A 128 -3.32 4.81 16.62
CA TYR A 128 -3.83 3.61 15.97
C TYR A 128 -2.70 2.73 15.43
N ILE A 129 -3.01 1.52 15.09
CA ILE A 129 -2.09 0.58 14.43
C ILE A 129 -2.21 0.73 12.91
N ALA A 130 -1.09 0.99 12.26
CA ALA A 130 -1.06 1.18 10.81
C ALA A 130 -1.00 -0.18 10.07
N THR A 131 -2.12 -0.66 9.57
CA THR A 131 -2.24 -1.94 8.86
C THR A 131 -1.73 -1.93 7.41
N SER A 132 -1.21 -0.79 6.96
CA SER A 132 -0.58 -0.66 5.64
C SER A 132 0.73 -1.45 5.49
N VAL A 133 1.34 -1.83 6.60
CA VAL A 133 2.42 -2.84 6.68
C VAL A 133 2.16 -3.71 7.89
N MET A 134 2.00 -5.01 7.67
CA MET A 134 1.83 -5.99 8.75
C MET A 134 2.68 -7.24 8.48
N LEU A 135 3.36 -7.75 9.52
CA LEU A 135 3.90 -9.11 9.52
C LEU A 135 2.92 -10.00 10.29
N LEU A 136 2.50 -11.10 9.66
CA LEU A 136 1.45 -11.99 10.15
C LEU A 136 1.98 -13.39 10.42
N ASP A 137 1.61 -13.97 11.58
CA ASP A 137 1.59 -15.42 11.82
C ASP A 137 0.23 -15.95 11.37
N CYS A 138 0.16 -16.44 10.14
CA CYS A 138 -1.10 -16.88 9.55
C CYS A 138 -1.77 -18.00 10.34
N SER A 139 -1.02 -18.82 11.08
CA SER A 139 -1.55 -19.94 11.86
C SER A 139 -2.43 -19.49 13.04
N LYS A 140 -2.25 -18.26 13.51
CA LYS A 140 -2.98 -17.65 14.61
C LYS A 140 -4.18 -16.81 14.17
N LEU A 141 -4.35 -16.62 12.86
CA LEU A 141 -5.37 -15.76 12.27
C LEU A 141 -6.49 -16.55 11.56
N ARG A 142 -6.81 -17.77 12.06
CA ARG A 142 -7.86 -18.61 11.49
C ARG A 142 -9.26 -17.98 11.56
N HIS A 143 -9.47 -17.02 12.44
CA HIS A 143 -10.70 -16.23 12.53
C HIS A 143 -10.81 -15.18 11.42
N TRP A 144 -9.74 -14.90 10.68
CA TRP A 144 -9.78 -14.01 9.51
C TRP A 144 -10.36 -14.74 8.30
N GLN A 145 -11.65 -15.08 8.37
CA GLN A 145 -12.41 -15.61 7.25
C GLN A 145 -12.86 -14.43 6.39
N PHE A 146 -12.29 -14.29 5.20
CA PHE A 146 -12.41 -13.05 4.41
C PHE A 146 -13.87 -12.77 4.00
N ASP A 147 -14.62 -13.79 3.62
CA ASP A 147 -16.05 -13.62 3.26
C ASP A 147 -16.89 -13.18 4.46
N ASP A 148 -16.62 -13.71 5.66
CA ASP A 148 -17.32 -13.30 6.90
C ASP A 148 -17.02 -11.84 7.24
N TYR A 149 -15.78 -11.39 6.98
CA TYR A 149 -15.41 -9.99 7.14
C TYR A 149 -16.12 -9.09 6.14
N LEU A 150 -16.22 -9.50 4.87
CA LEU A 150 -16.99 -8.74 3.88
C LEU A 150 -18.49 -8.71 4.21
N ASP A 151 -19.04 -9.82 4.73
CA ASP A 151 -20.43 -9.85 5.25
C ASP A 151 -20.62 -8.89 6.42
N GLY A 152 -19.61 -8.79 7.28
CA GLY A 152 -19.65 -7.84 8.40
C GLY A 152 -19.53 -6.39 7.94
N LEU A 153 -18.62 -6.12 7.02
CA LEU A 153 -18.36 -4.79 6.47
C LEU A 153 -19.58 -4.24 5.73
N PHE A 154 -20.08 -4.98 4.75
CA PHE A 154 -21.22 -4.54 3.92
C PHE A 154 -22.58 -4.70 4.62
N GLY A 155 -22.65 -5.56 5.63
CA GLY A 155 -23.79 -5.68 6.52
C GLY A 155 -23.81 -4.70 7.69
N HIS A 156 -22.87 -3.75 7.76
CA HIS A 156 -22.72 -2.74 8.81
C HIS A 156 -22.61 -3.33 10.22
N ARG A 157 -22.07 -4.53 10.39
CA ARG A 157 -21.88 -5.17 11.70
C ARG A 157 -20.75 -4.55 12.53
N PHE A 158 -19.88 -3.77 11.89
CA PHE A 158 -18.81 -3.00 12.50
C PHE A 158 -18.44 -1.80 11.62
N ASP A 159 -17.75 -0.82 12.21
CA ASP A 159 -17.22 0.32 11.47
C ASP A 159 -15.97 -0.08 10.68
N TYR A 160 -15.81 0.50 9.50
CA TYR A 160 -14.64 0.30 8.64
C TYR A 160 -13.32 0.62 9.36
N PHE A 161 -13.33 1.69 10.20
CA PHE A 161 -12.12 2.07 10.94
C PHE A 161 -11.77 1.07 12.03
N ASP A 162 -12.76 0.55 12.79
CA ASP A 162 -12.52 -0.48 13.81
C ASP A 162 -11.83 -1.71 13.23
N TRP A 163 -12.14 -2.03 11.97
CA TRP A 163 -11.52 -3.15 11.27
C TRP A 163 -10.10 -2.82 10.83
N ILE A 164 -9.89 -1.72 10.09
CA ILE A 164 -8.58 -1.41 9.51
C ILE A 164 -7.55 -0.92 10.54
N ASP A 165 -7.98 -0.54 11.75
CA ASP A 165 -7.12 -0.12 12.85
C ASP A 165 -6.83 -1.26 13.84
N LEU A 166 -7.36 -2.47 13.57
CA LEU A 166 -7.25 -3.67 14.42
C LEU A 166 -7.95 -3.56 15.78
N ASP A 167 -8.90 -2.64 15.95
CA ASP A 167 -9.66 -2.48 17.20
C ASP A 167 -10.52 -3.69 17.53
N ARG A 168 -10.69 -4.61 16.56
CA ARG A 168 -11.42 -5.87 16.73
C ARG A 168 -10.51 -7.05 17.14
N GLU A 169 -9.21 -6.83 17.16
CA GLU A 169 -8.23 -7.84 17.58
C GLU A 169 -7.92 -7.68 19.07
N ASP A 170 -7.55 -8.79 19.72
CA ASP A 170 -7.02 -8.75 21.06
C ASP A 170 -5.67 -8.00 21.06
N PRO A 171 -5.52 -6.87 21.76
CA PRO A 171 -4.27 -6.11 21.81
C PRO A 171 -3.07 -6.95 22.23
N ASP A 172 -3.29 -8.01 23.06
CA ASP A 172 -2.24 -8.92 23.48
C ASP A 172 -1.70 -9.79 22.33
N THR A 173 -2.39 -9.87 21.20
CA THR A 173 -1.93 -10.58 20.00
C THR A 173 -1.12 -9.68 19.06
N ILE A 174 -1.05 -8.38 19.30
CA ILE A 174 -0.39 -7.39 18.46
C ILE A 174 0.99 -7.06 19.02
N GLY A 175 2.02 -7.15 18.19
CA GLY A 175 3.38 -6.66 18.42
C GLY A 175 3.63 -5.36 17.68
N LEU A 176 4.58 -4.56 18.16
CA LEU A 176 4.91 -3.27 17.56
C LEU A 176 6.22 -3.37 16.75
N LEU A 177 6.16 -2.97 15.47
CA LEU A 177 7.32 -2.81 14.62
C LEU A 177 7.99 -1.45 14.85
N GLU A 178 9.28 -1.39 14.56
CA GLU A 178 10.04 -0.15 14.54
C GLU A 178 9.54 0.73 13.37
N PRO A 179 9.57 2.08 13.52
CA PRO A 179 9.04 3.02 12.51
C PRO A 179 9.64 2.83 11.11
N GLU A 180 10.88 2.37 11.02
CA GLU A 180 11.62 2.12 9.77
C GLU A 180 10.93 1.08 8.86
N TRP A 181 10.07 0.22 9.43
CA TRP A 181 9.29 -0.79 8.70
C TRP A 181 7.97 -0.26 8.11
N ASN A 182 7.66 1.01 8.33
CA ASN A 182 6.56 1.72 7.67
C ASN A 182 6.83 3.23 7.76
N ASP A 183 7.89 3.69 7.11
CA ASP A 183 8.43 5.03 7.25
C ASP A 183 7.63 6.02 6.38
N PHE A 184 6.68 6.68 7.03
CA PHE A 184 5.69 7.54 6.38
C PHE A 184 6.33 8.80 5.79
N ASP A 185 6.40 8.88 4.46
CA ASP A 185 6.89 10.03 3.69
C ASP A 185 8.30 10.51 4.09
N ARG A 186 9.10 9.64 4.72
CA ARG A 186 10.49 9.93 5.08
C ARG A 186 11.41 8.90 4.43
N LEU A 187 12.41 9.40 3.73
CA LEU A 187 13.46 8.60 3.15
C LEU A 187 14.78 8.93 3.86
N THR A 188 15.28 7.98 4.64
CA THR A 188 16.49 8.11 5.46
C THR A 188 17.38 6.88 5.30
N PRO A 189 18.67 6.92 5.74
CA PRO A 189 19.53 5.74 5.71
C PRO A 189 19.00 4.54 6.54
N ARG A 190 18.07 4.77 7.47
CA ARG A 190 17.46 3.71 8.29
C ARG A 190 16.17 3.16 7.73
N THR A 191 15.54 3.85 6.79
CA THR A 191 14.27 3.44 6.19
C THR A 191 14.37 2.04 5.59
N LYS A 192 13.53 1.11 6.06
CA LYS A 192 13.42 -0.25 5.54
C LYS A 192 12.31 -0.35 4.49
N LEU A 193 11.16 0.23 4.80
CA LEU A 193 10.03 0.35 3.88
C LEU A 193 9.56 1.81 3.84
N LEU A 194 9.71 2.45 2.69
CA LEU A 194 9.18 3.79 2.43
C LEU A 194 7.71 3.70 2.09
N HIS A 195 6.85 4.45 2.77
CA HIS A 195 5.42 4.53 2.51
C HIS A 195 5.02 5.97 2.12
N THR A 196 4.60 6.19 0.89
CA THR A 196 4.24 7.51 0.36
C THR A 196 2.77 7.83 0.64
N THR A 197 2.46 8.24 1.88
CA THR A 197 1.08 8.42 2.36
C THR A 197 0.45 9.78 2.05
N LYS A 198 1.26 10.80 1.79
CA LYS A 198 0.76 12.16 1.51
C LYS A 198 0.17 12.23 0.12
N ARG A 199 -1.13 11.96 0.01
CA ARG A 199 -1.85 11.86 -1.27
C ARG A 199 -1.53 12.98 -2.25
N ARG A 200 -1.45 14.25 -1.80
CA ARG A 200 -1.21 15.40 -2.70
C ARG A 200 0.20 15.50 -3.25
N THR A 201 1.15 14.78 -2.70
CA THR A 201 2.58 14.84 -3.09
C THR A 201 3.14 13.49 -3.52
N GLN A 202 2.29 12.55 -3.93
CA GLN A 202 2.76 11.28 -4.49
C GLN A 202 3.60 11.53 -5.75
N PRO A 203 4.87 11.12 -5.79
CA PRO A 203 5.83 11.50 -6.84
C PRO A 203 5.36 11.17 -8.26
N TRP A 204 4.68 10.02 -8.44
CA TRP A 204 4.17 9.59 -9.75
C TRP A 204 2.88 10.28 -10.19
N LYS A 205 2.28 11.14 -9.35
CA LYS A 205 1.05 11.89 -9.66
C LYS A 205 1.29 13.37 -9.90
N THR A 206 2.48 13.90 -9.66
CA THR A 206 2.80 15.34 -9.76
C THR A 206 2.26 15.95 -11.06
N GLY A 207 1.53 17.06 -10.94
CA GLY A 207 0.94 17.78 -12.07
C GLY A 207 -0.42 17.27 -12.55
N LEU A 208 -0.80 16.02 -12.20
CA LEU A 208 -2.11 15.47 -12.56
C LEU A 208 -3.25 16.15 -11.78
N PRO A 209 -4.49 16.13 -12.30
CA PRO A 209 -5.66 16.50 -11.53
C PRO A 209 -5.82 15.62 -10.29
N VAL A 210 -6.21 16.22 -9.16
CA VAL A 210 -6.49 15.44 -7.94
C VAL A 210 -7.69 14.53 -8.17
N ASP A 211 -7.51 13.21 -7.96
CA ASP A 211 -8.48 12.16 -8.26
C ASP A 211 -9.08 11.48 -7.01
N PHE A 212 -8.75 11.95 -5.81
CA PHE A 212 -9.35 11.48 -4.56
C PHE A 212 -10.45 12.42 -4.04
N THR A 213 -11.40 11.84 -3.29
CA THR A 213 -12.52 12.60 -2.71
C THR A 213 -12.03 13.48 -1.57
N LEU A 214 -12.17 14.78 -1.73
CA LEU A 214 -12.06 15.74 -0.65
C LEU A 214 -13.41 15.77 0.06
N GLN A 215 -13.45 15.59 1.39
CA GLN A 215 -14.69 15.55 2.21
C GLN A 215 -15.42 16.91 2.23
N ARG A 216 -15.99 17.31 1.10
CA ARG A 216 -16.73 18.56 0.92
C ARG A 216 -17.96 18.32 0.06
N SER A 217 -18.89 19.30 0.01
CA SER A 217 -20.10 19.21 -0.82
C SER A 217 -19.77 18.96 -2.30
N TRP A 218 -20.68 18.29 -3.01
CA TRP A 218 -20.49 17.87 -4.40
C TRP A 218 -19.99 19.00 -5.34
N PRO A 219 -20.58 20.24 -5.34
CA PRO A 219 -20.10 21.28 -6.25
C PRO A 219 -18.67 21.73 -5.93
N VAL A 220 -18.27 21.73 -4.66
CA VAL A 220 -16.90 22.07 -4.23
C VAL A 220 -15.92 20.96 -4.63
N ASN A 221 -16.32 19.69 -4.58
CA ASN A 221 -15.49 18.59 -5.06
C ASN A 221 -15.24 18.65 -6.56
N LEU A 222 -16.28 18.95 -7.34
CA LEU A 222 -16.14 19.12 -8.79
C LEU A 222 -15.16 20.24 -9.13
N LEU A 223 -15.30 21.40 -8.50
CA LEU A 223 -14.40 22.53 -8.68
C LEU A 223 -12.95 22.20 -8.26
N ASN A 224 -12.77 21.51 -7.15
CA ASN A 224 -11.45 21.09 -6.68
C ASN A 224 -10.77 20.14 -7.65
N ARG A 225 -11.49 19.17 -8.23
CA ARG A 225 -10.95 18.26 -9.27
C ARG A 225 -10.50 19.02 -10.53
N MET A 226 -11.18 20.11 -10.87
CA MET A 226 -10.80 20.95 -12.02
C MET A 226 -9.57 21.83 -11.74
N LEU A 227 -9.43 22.35 -10.52
CA LEU A 227 -8.44 23.38 -10.17
C LEU A 227 -7.22 22.83 -9.43
N LEU A 228 -7.39 21.78 -8.64
CA LEU A 228 -6.29 21.26 -7.82
C LEU A 228 -5.46 20.23 -8.60
N ARG A 229 -4.15 20.37 -8.44
CA ARG A 229 -3.17 19.44 -8.99
C ARG A 229 -2.37 18.79 -7.87
N TYR A 230 -1.85 17.60 -8.15
CA TYR A 230 -0.83 16.99 -7.33
C TYR A 230 0.44 17.87 -7.35
N LEU A 231 1.02 18.04 -6.18
CA LEU A 231 2.22 18.87 -5.99
C LEU A 231 3.48 17.98 -6.06
N PRO A 232 4.64 18.53 -6.42
CA PRO A 232 5.91 17.85 -6.28
C PRO A 232 6.13 17.39 -4.83
N HIS A 233 6.76 16.22 -4.67
CA HIS A 233 7.16 15.77 -3.34
C HIS A 233 8.24 16.70 -2.78
N PRO A 234 8.19 17.08 -1.48
CA PRO A 234 9.19 17.99 -0.89
C PRO A 234 10.60 17.37 -0.82
N ASP A 235 10.70 16.04 -0.80
CA ASP A 235 11.97 15.31 -0.90
C ASP A 235 12.10 14.72 -2.32
N PRO A 236 12.98 15.28 -3.17
CA PRO A 236 13.17 14.81 -4.54
C PRO A 236 13.78 13.42 -4.63
N ASN A 237 14.44 12.93 -3.58
CA ASN A 237 14.99 11.58 -3.57
C ASN A 237 13.91 10.51 -3.62
N GLN A 238 12.69 10.79 -3.15
CA GLN A 238 11.57 9.85 -3.26
C GLN A 238 11.10 9.70 -4.71
N GLU A 239 11.06 10.79 -5.47
CA GLU A 239 10.79 10.73 -6.92
C GLU A 239 11.88 9.93 -7.63
N ALA A 240 13.15 10.26 -7.36
CA ALA A 240 14.29 9.58 -7.96
C ALA A 240 14.27 8.06 -7.65
N PHE A 241 14.00 7.68 -6.40
CA PHE A 241 13.92 6.28 -5.98
C PHE A 241 12.82 5.51 -6.73
N ILE A 242 11.61 6.04 -6.78
CA ILE A 242 10.50 5.36 -7.43
C ILE A 242 10.72 5.22 -8.94
N TYR A 243 11.23 6.27 -9.59
CA TYR A 243 11.49 6.23 -11.03
C TYR A 243 12.72 5.41 -11.40
N SER A 244 13.71 5.27 -10.50
CA SER A 244 14.82 4.32 -10.72
C SER A 244 14.34 2.88 -10.71
N LEU A 245 13.44 2.50 -9.78
CA LEU A 245 12.81 1.17 -9.77
C LEU A 245 11.97 0.92 -11.03
N LEU A 246 11.21 1.94 -11.48
CA LEU A 246 10.44 1.81 -12.72
C LEU A 246 11.35 1.68 -13.95
N ALA A 247 12.51 2.36 -13.98
CA ALA A 247 13.49 2.21 -15.03
C ALA A 247 14.04 0.78 -15.08
N GLU A 248 14.37 0.18 -13.93
CA GLU A 248 14.79 -1.22 -13.84
C GLU A 248 13.74 -2.20 -14.39
N LEU A 249 12.44 -1.97 -14.08
CA LEU A 249 11.33 -2.77 -14.61
C LEU A 249 11.16 -2.63 -16.13
N VAL A 250 11.39 -1.44 -16.66
CA VAL A 250 11.34 -1.22 -18.12
C VAL A 250 12.54 -1.88 -18.78
N ASP A 251 13.72 -1.82 -18.19
CA ASP A 251 14.95 -2.44 -18.74
C ASP A 251 14.88 -3.97 -18.72
N SER A 252 14.25 -4.55 -17.68
CA SER A 252 14.02 -6.01 -17.62
C SER A 252 12.90 -6.50 -18.56
N GLY A 253 12.06 -5.58 -19.06
CA GLY A 253 10.88 -5.92 -19.87
C GLY A 253 9.67 -6.39 -19.05
N GLU A 254 9.71 -6.34 -17.71
CA GLU A 254 8.58 -6.66 -16.84
C GLU A 254 7.47 -5.61 -16.92
N VAL A 255 7.84 -4.38 -17.26
CA VAL A 255 6.93 -3.28 -17.63
C VAL A 255 7.34 -2.77 -19.00
N THR A 256 6.40 -2.71 -19.94
CA THR A 256 6.68 -2.18 -21.27
C THR A 256 6.47 -0.67 -21.35
N VAL A 257 7.19 -0.01 -22.26
CA VAL A 257 6.99 1.42 -22.55
C VAL A 257 5.52 1.71 -22.92
N ASP A 258 4.88 0.79 -23.63
CA ASP A 258 3.46 0.95 -24.01
C ASP A 258 2.52 0.80 -22.82
N GLU A 259 2.88 0.01 -21.80
CA GLU A 259 2.16 -0.03 -20.52
C GLU A 259 2.29 1.32 -19.82
N VAL A 260 3.50 1.87 -19.68
CA VAL A 260 3.70 3.21 -19.09
C VAL A 260 2.87 4.27 -19.82
N LYS A 261 2.85 4.25 -21.17
CA LYS A 261 2.02 5.18 -21.97
C LYS A 261 0.52 5.04 -21.69
N ARG A 262 0.03 3.80 -21.52
CA ARG A 262 -1.38 3.58 -21.14
C ARG A 262 -1.70 4.16 -19.76
N GLU A 263 -0.81 3.96 -18.79
CA GLU A 263 -0.96 4.52 -17.44
C GLU A 263 -0.90 6.06 -17.44
N MET A 264 -0.05 6.66 -18.28
CA MET A 264 -0.02 8.10 -18.53
C MET A 264 -1.35 8.60 -19.14
N ALA A 265 -1.86 7.93 -20.14
CA ALA A 265 -3.13 8.29 -20.79
C ALA A 265 -4.34 8.16 -19.85
N ALA A 266 -4.30 7.20 -18.93
CA ALA A 266 -5.31 7.01 -17.89
C ALA A 266 -5.18 7.98 -16.71
N ASN A 267 -4.16 8.85 -16.66
CA ASN A 267 -3.81 9.70 -15.52
C ASN A 267 -3.50 8.91 -14.23
N HIS A 268 -3.05 7.68 -14.35
CA HIS A 268 -2.56 6.91 -13.21
C HIS A 268 -1.15 7.32 -12.83
N VAL A 269 -0.34 7.72 -13.83
CA VAL A 269 0.99 8.32 -13.62
C VAL A 269 1.14 9.59 -14.45
N ARG A 270 2.05 10.46 -14.02
CA ARG A 270 2.31 11.78 -14.64
C ARG A 270 2.78 11.64 -16.08
N HIS A 271 2.47 12.64 -16.91
CA HIS A 271 2.65 12.58 -18.36
C HIS A 271 4.11 12.68 -18.81
N ASP A 272 5.04 13.05 -17.94
CA ASP A 272 6.48 13.09 -18.18
C ASP A 272 7.20 11.85 -17.60
N SER A 273 6.47 10.76 -17.27
CA SER A 273 7.04 9.56 -16.66
C SER A 273 8.16 8.94 -17.50
N LEU A 274 8.06 8.97 -18.84
CA LEU A 274 9.13 8.43 -19.70
C LEU A 274 10.43 9.23 -19.60
N GLU A 275 10.33 10.57 -19.48
CA GLU A 275 11.50 11.43 -19.27
C GLU A 275 12.16 11.18 -17.91
N LEU A 276 11.34 10.92 -16.87
CA LEU A 276 11.84 10.62 -15.53
C LEU A 276 12.48 9.23 -15.45
N ILE A 277 11.95 8.24 -16.15
CA ILE A 277 12.59 6.93 -16.31
C ILE A 277 14.01 7.10 -16.85
N GLU A 278 14.20 7.87 -17.92
CA GLU A 278 15.53 8.13 -18.49
C GLU A 278 16.41 8.93 -17.54
N ARG A 279 15.86 9.94 -16.88
CA ARG A 279 16.58 10.81 -15.94
C ARG A 279 17.15 10.06 -14.74
N TYR A 280 16.35 9.14 -14.16
CA TYR A 280 16.71 8.43 -12.94
C TYR A 280 17.20 6.99 -13.18
N ARG A 281 17.45 6.62 -14.42
CA ARG A 281 18.08 5.34 -14.77
C ARG A 281 19.43 5.20 -14.05
N GLY A 282 19.60 4.12 -13.29
CA GLY A 282 20.81 3.86 -12.53
C GLY A 282 20.99 4.72 -11.27
N TRP A 283 20.01 5.55 -10.90
CA TRP A 283 20.05 6.24 -9.61
C TRP A 283 19.93 5.24 -8.46
N ASP A 284 20.73 5.39 -7.40
CA ASP A 284 20.75 4.49 -6.25
C ASP A 284 20.50 5.27 -4.95
N ALA A 285 19.44 4.86 -4.21
CA ALA A 285 19.05 5.47 -2.95
C ALA A 285 20.14 5.37 -1.88
N ARG A 286 20.88 4.26 -1.83
CA ARG A 286 21.92 4.05 -0.79
C ARG A 286 23.09 4.99 -0.99
N MET A 287 23.46 5.25 -2.23
CA MET A 287 24.52 6.23 -2.54
C MET A 287 24.06 7.66 -2.25
N ALA A 288 22.84 8.01 -2.63
CA ALA A 288 22.30 9.34 -2.43
C ALA A 288 22.05 9.70 -0.95
N LEU A 289 21.70 8.71 -0.12
CA LEU A 289 21.44 8.92 1.31
C LEU A 289 22.71 8.82 2.18
N ALA A 290 23.83 8.36 1.61
CA ALA A 290 25.14 8.30 2.29
C ALA A 290 25.96 9.58 2.12
N ALA A 291 25.60 10.45 1.18
CA ALA A 291 26.25 11.72 0.89
C ALA A 291 25.67 12.86 1.75
#